data_84118075bef73112243cbf085649d116
#
_entry.id   84118075bef73112243cbf085649d116
#
_cell.length_a   1.000
_cell.length_b   1.000
_cell.length_c   1.000
_cell.angle_alpha   90.00
_cell.angle_beta   90.00
_cell.angle_gamma   90.00
#
_symmetry.space_group_name_H-M   'P 1'
#
loop_
_entity.id
_entity.type
_entity.pdbx_description
1 polymer ?
#
loop_
_entity_poly.entity_id
_entity_poly.type
_entity_poly.pdbx_seq_one_letter_code
_entity_poly.pdbx_strand_id
1 'polypeptide(L)'
;AVLDNQATICHGPSLQAVQNAGYPIQTLGEVQNRADVIAYSGSNAMNSHPRHMARYAVFCRGYFRQRGRFDRTVITMDPKFSDTAKCSDKWIGFEQNGDYGFYNAIRAVLRGKPLYQDVISGIPKEDIYELAEEMKNAEFGVLFFGLGLTHTLSKQRNIDIAIKMVQDLNKYSKWGLTPMRGHFNVNGFNIFMAFECGFAFGVDYARGYPRYMMGETNTIDLLV
;
A
#
# COMPACT_ATOMS: atom_id res chain seq x y z
N ALA A 1 11.53 27.77 12.06
CA ALA A 1 11.33 27.22 10.71
C ALA A 1 10.32 26.09 10.78
N VAL A 2 9.51 25.97 9.72
CA VAL A 2 8.57 24.86 9.53
C VAL A 2 9.06 24.02 8.38
N LEU A 3 9.05 22.70 8.54
CA LEU A 3 9.34 21.72 7.48
C LEU A 3 8.10 20.88 7.23
N ASP A 4 7.59 20.96 6.02
CA ASP A 4 6.45 20.21 5.55
C ASP A 4 6.67 19.73 4.12
N ASN A 5 5.82 18.84 3.64
CA ASN A 5 5.82 18.40 2.27
C ASN A 5 4.42 17.97 1.81
N GLN A 6 4.33 17.55 0.58
CA GLN A 6 3.09 17.17 -0.09
C GLN A 6 2.36 15.97 0.54
N ALA A 7 3.01 15.21 1.44
CA ALA A 7 2.37 14.10 2.16
C ALA A 7 1.20 14.58 3.01
N THR A 8 1.24 15.79 3.53
CA THR A 8 0.16 16.41 4.29
C THR A 8 -1.17 16.35 3.54
N ILE A 9 -1.16 16.65 2.25
CA ILE A 9 -2.37 16.65 1.41
C ILE A 9 -2.68 15.26 0.87
N CYS A 10 -1.64 14.50 0.50
CA CYS A 10 -1.76 13.30 -0.32
C CYS A 10 -1.76 12.01 0.52
N HIS A 11 -0.73 11.80 1.31
CA HIS A 11 -0.46 10.56 2.03
C HIS A 11 -0.37 10.71 3.56
N GLY A 12 -0.83 11.82 4.12
CA GLY A 12 -0.88 12.02 5.57
C GLY A 12 -1.50 10.83 6.31
N PRO A 13 -2.68 10.34 5.91
CA PRO A 13 -3.29 9.17 6.53
C PRO A 13 -2.41 7.92 6.51
N SER A 14 -1.63 7.68 5.44
CA SER A 14 -0.73 6.53 5.40
C SER A 14 0.45 6.67 6.35
N LEU A 15 0.95 7.88 6.54
CA LEU A 15 2.03 8.13 7.50
C LEU A 15 1.56 7.99 8.94
N GLN A 16 0.33 8.39 9.26
CA GLN A 16 -0.27 8.15 10.57
C GLN A 16 -0.38 6.65 10.88
N ALA A 17 -0.84 5.86 9.93
CA ALA A 17 -0.91 4.40 10.10
C ALA A 17 0.48 3.78 10.28
N VAL A 18 1.48 4.23 9.51
CA VAL A 18 2.85 3.77 9.63
C VAL A 18 3.48 4.14 10.98
N GLN A 19 3.22 5.35 11.50
CA GLN A 19 3.69 5.75 12.82
C GLN A 19 3.11 4.87 13.94
N ASN A 20 1.86 4.42 13.80
CA ASN A 20 1.21 3.55 14.78
C ASN A 20 1.69 2.10 14.73
N ALA A 21 1.89 1.55 13.55
CA ALA A 21 2.07 0.11 13.35
C ALA A 21 3.44 -0.27 12.75
N GLY A 22 4.22 0.70 12.24
CA GLY A 22 5.32 0.43 11.34
C GLY A 22 4.81 -0.19 10.03
N TYR A 23 5.67 -0.52 9.09
CA TYR A 23 5.28 -1.34 7.96
C TYR A 23 6.47 -2.10 7.37
N PRO A 24 6.24 -3.32 6.87
CA PRO A 24 7.28 -4.11 6.24
C PRO A 24 7.53 -3.58 4.83
N ILE A 25 8.45 -2.62 4.71
CA ILE A 25 8.87 -2.06 3.43
C ILE A 25 9.87 -2.99 2.73
N GLN A 26 9.88 -2.94 1.41
CA GLN A 26 10.87 -3.61 0.57
C GLN A 26 11.35 -2.67 -0.53
N THR A 27 12.54 -2.91 -1.03
CA THR A 27 13.11 -2.13 -2.11
C THR A 27 12.53 -2.56 -3.46
N LEU A 28 12.52 -1.65 -4.44
CA LEU A 28 12.14 -2.00 -5.81
C LEU A 28 13.08 -3.05 -6.43
N GLY A 29 14.35 -3.09 -5.99
CA GLY A 29 15.31 -4.13 -6.38
C GLY A 29 14.92 -5.51 -5.85
N GLU A 30 14.42 -5.63 -4.62
CA GLU A 30 13.88 -6.88 -4.09
C GLU A 30 12.62 -7.31 -4.87
N VAL A 31 11.73 -6.39 -5.15
CA VAL A 31 10.53 -6.67 -5.96
C VAL A 31 10.94 -7.19 -7.34
N GLN A 32 11.83 -6.50 -8.03
CA GLN A 32 12.33 -6.92 -9.34
C GLN A 32 12.88 -8.34 -9.33
N ASN A 33 13.70 -8.67 -8.34
CA ASN A 33 14.44 -9.91 -8.33
C ASN A 33 13.68 -11.08 -7.71
N ARG A 34 12.74 -10.83 -6.77
CA ARG A 34 12.14 -11.89 -5.94
C ARG A 34 10.64 -12.03 -6.10
N ALA A 35 9.88 -10.94 -6.32
CA ALA A 35 8.43 -10.99 -6.24
C ALA A 35 7.81 -11.91 -7.29
N ASP A 36 7.03 -12.86 -6.84
CA ASP A 36 6.18 -13.75 -7.64
C ASP A 36 4.70 -13.35 -7.58
N VAL A 37 4.25 -12.75 -6.48
CA VAL A 37 2.92 -12.18 -6.38
C VAL A 37 3.00 -10.66 -6.20
N ILE A 38 2.36 -9.92 -7.10
CA ILE A 38 2.34 -8.47 -7.10
C ILE A 38 0.89 -8.00 -7.04
N ALA A 39 0.52 -7.40 -5.90
CA ALA A 39 -0.80 -6.86 -5.68
C ALA A 39 -0.79 -5.32 -5.77
N TYR A 40 -1.72 -4.74 -6.52
CA TYR A 40 -1.98 -3.30 -6.55
C TYR A 40 -3.32 -3.02 -5.90
N SER A 41 -3.39 -2.04 -5.01
CA SER A 41 -4.63 -1.64 -4.38
C SER A 41 -4.82 -0.12 -4.35
N GLY A 42 -5.99 0.34 -4.80
CA GLY A 42 -6.28 1.76 -4.92
C GLY A 42 -5.25 2.53 -5.73
N SER A 43 -4.65 1.87 -6.75
CA SER A 43 -3.53 2.42 -7.51
C SER A 43 -3.61 2.06 -9.00
N ASN A 44 -3.78 3.05 -9.85
CA ASN A 44 -3.62 2.87 -11.29
C ASN A 44 -2.14 3.12 -11.68
N ALA A 45 -1.27 2.16 -11.33
CA ALA A 45 0.19 2.25 -11.50
C ALA A 45 0.62 2.49 -12.95
N MET A 46 -0.11 1.96 -13.93
CA MET A 46 0.17 2.18 -15.36
C MET A 46 0.16 3.65 -15.73
N ASN A 47 -0.77 4.42 -15.18
CA ASN A 47 -0.93 5.84 -15.51
C ASN A 47 -0.18 6.76 -14.54
N SER A 48 -0.18 6.42 -13.23
CA SER A 48 0.41 7.28 -12.20
C SER A 48 1.93 7.15 -12.08
N HIS A 49 2.48 5.98 -12.44
CA HIS A 49 3.91 5.69 -12.33
C HIS A 49 4.41 5.04 -13.63
N PRO A 50 4.52 5.82 -14.72
CA PRO A 50 5.03 5.32 -16.00
C PRO A 50 6.37 4.61 -15.80
N ARG A 51 6.56 3.45 -16.43
CA ARG A 51 7.73 2.59 -16.34
C ARG A 51 7.86 1.78 -15.04
N HIS A 52 7.05 2.00 -13.98
CA HIS A 52 7.15 1.20 -12.75
C HIS A 52 6.93 -0.29 -13.03
N MET A 53 5.85 -0.64 -13.70
CA MET A 53 5.55 -2.04 -14.03
C MET A 53 6.58 -2.64 -14.99
N ALA A 54 7.11 -1.83 -15.91
CA ALA A 54 8.11 -2.28 -16.88
C ALA A 54 9.50 -2.49 -16.28
N ARG A 55 9.92 -1.61 -15.36
CA ARG A 55 11.30 -1.61 -14.84
C ARG A 55 11.49 -2.37 -13.55
N TYR A 56 10.49 -2.38 -12.66
CA TYR A 56 10.71 -2.81 -11.28
C TYR A 56 9.75 -3.90 -10.81
N ALA A 57 8.59 -4.05 -11.44
CA ALA A 57 7.57 -4.94 -10.89
C ALA A 57 7.16 -6.05 -11.86
N VAL A 58 6.29 -5.77 -12.83
CA VAL A 58 5.55 -6.80 -13.56
C VAL A 58 6.32 -7.39 -14.74
N PHE A 59 6.84 -6.54 -15.64
CA PHE A 59 7.37 -6.98 -16.93
C PHE A 59 8.88 -7.21 -16.96
N CYS A 60 9.59 -6.70 -15.95
CA CYS A 60 11.04 -6.83 -15.89
C CYS A 60 11.49 -8.26 -15.54
N ARG A 61 12.66 -8.65 -16.04
CA ARG A 61 13.35 -9.84 -15.58
C ARG A 61 14.06 -9.56 -14.26
N GLY A 62 14.17 -10.57 -13.43
CA GLY A 62 14.88 -10.54 -12.16
C GLY A 62 15.70 -11.80 -11.95
N TYR A 63 16.57 -11.81 -10.96
CA TYR A 63 17.47 -12.93 -10.70
C TYR A 63 16.71 -14.25 -10.47
N PHE A 64 15.66 -14.23 -9.66
CA PHE A 64 14.80 -15.38 -9.39
C PHE A 64 13.56 -15.43 -10.30
N ARG A 65 13.34 -14.44 -11.15
CA ARG A 65 12.17 -14.28 -12.05
C ARG A 65 12.66 -14.05 -13.49
N GLN A 66 13.37 -15.04 -14.00
CA GLN A 66 14.11 -14.92 -15.27
C GLN A 66 13.21 -14.77 -16.50
N ARG A 67 11.99 -15.30 -16.45
CA ARG A 67 10.99 -15.16 -17.52
C ARG A 67 10.16 -13.87 -17.38
N GLY A 68 10.47 -13.03 -16.37
CA GLY A 68 9.79 -11.74 -16.17
C GLY A 68 8.32 -11.92 -15.81
N ARG A 69 7.43 -11.39 -16.66
CA ARG A 69 5.97 -11.45 -16.45
C ARG A 69 5.43 -12.89 -16.23
N PHE A 70 6.01 -13.86 -16.89
CA PHE A 70 5.55 -15.26 -16.83
C PHE A 70 5.92 -15.97 -15.52
N ASP A 71 6.74 -15.37 -14.68
CA ASP A 71 7.09 -15.87 -13.35
C ASP A 71 6.33 -15.12 -12.24
N ARG A 72 5.29 -14.36 -12.61
CA ARG A 72 4.58 -13.49 -11.67
C ARG A 72 3.07 -13.57 -11.83
N THR A 73 2.37 -13.63 -10.71
CA THR A 73 0.93 -13.37 -10.62
C THR A 73 0.70 -11.92 -10.23
N VAL A 74 -0.15 -11.25 -11.00
CA VAL A 74 -0.49 -9.83 -10.77
C VAL A 74 -1.95 -9.70 -10.42
N ILE A 75 -2.23 -9.10 -9.28
CA ILE A 75 -3.57 -8.93 -8.73
C ILE A 75 -3.86 -7.43 -8.60
N THR A 76 -4.99 -6.98 -9.10
CA THR A 76 -5.45 -5.61 -8.85
C THR A 76 -6.71 -5.64 -7.99
N MET A 77 -6.67 -4.95 -6.86
CA MET A 77 -7.76 -4.79 -5.90
C MET A 77 -8.21 -3.33 -5.93
N ASP A 78 -9.26 -3.02 -6.68
CA ASP A 78 -9.70 -1.65 -6.92
C ASP A 78 -11.18 -1.64 -7.34
N PRO A 79 -12.00 -0.71 -6.84
CA PRO A 79 -13.39 -0.55 -7.28
C PRO A 79 -13.53 -0.33 -8.80
N LYS A 80 -12.50 0.25 -9.42
CA LYS A 80 -12.51 0.57 -10.85
C LYS A 80 -11.62 -0.38 -11.64
N PHE A 81 -12.14 -0.92 -12.75
CA PHE A 81 -11.34 -1.67 -13.72
C PHE A 81 -10.42 -0.70 -14.49
N SER A 82 -9.22 -0.49 -13.99
CA SER A 82 -8.23 0.46 -14.48
C SER A 82 -7.29 -0.15 -15.53
N ASP A 83 -6.41 0.67 -16.13
CA ASP A 83 -5.38 0.16 -17.04
C ASP A 83 -4.39 -0.79 -16.34
N THR A 84 -4.17 -0.61 -15.04
CA THR A 84 -3.42 -1.57 -14.24
C THR A 84 -4.15 -2.91 -14.15
N ALA A 85 -5.47 -2.89 -13.94
CA ALA A 85 -6.29 -4.10 -13.91
C ALA A 85 -6.27 -4.86 -15.26
N LYS A 86 -6.22 -4.15 -16.37
CA LYS A 86 -6.08 -4.77 -17.72
C LYS A 86 -4.75 -5.54 -17.89
N CYS A 87 -3.73 -5.20 -17.13
CA CYS A 87 -2.41 -5.86 -17.13
C CYS A 87 -2.29 -6.96 -16.08
N SER A 88 -3.32 -7.14 -15.24
CA SER A 88 -3.33 -8.10 -14.14
C SER A 88 -3.91 -9.45 -14.57
N ASP A 89 -3.55 -10.50 -13.85
CA ASP A 89 -4.14 -11.83 -14.02
C ASP A 89 -5.52 -11.90 -13.35
N LYS A 90 -5.66 -11.16 -12.25
CA LYS A 90 -6.90 -11.12 -11.47
C LYS A 90 -7.25 -9.68 -11.10
N TRP A 91 -8.50 -9.32 -11.27
CA TRP A 91 -9.07 -8.08 -10.77
C TRP A 91 -10.15 -8.39 -9.74
N ILE A 92 -10.02 -7.81 -8.57
CA ILE A 92 -10.99 -7.88 -7.47
C ILE A 92 -11.67 -6.53 -7.36
N GLY A 93 -12.88 -6.45 -7.90
CA GLY A 93 -13.68 -5.21 -7.96
C GLY A 93 -14.59 -5.09 -6.74
N PHE A 94 -14.08 -4.62 -5.63
CA PHE A 94 -14.88 -4.40 -4.43
C PHE A 94 -15.65 -3.06 -4.47
N GLU A 95 -16.63 -2.90 -3.60
CA GLU A 95 -17.44 -1.68 -3.50
C GLU A 95 -16.62 -0.46 -3.08
N GLN A 96 -16.99 0.72 -3.57
CA GLN A 96 -16.36 1.98 -3.14
C GLN A 96 -16.48 2.14 -1.62
N ASN A 97 -15.38 2.49 -0.94
CA ASN A 97 -15.24 2.55 0.52
C ASN A 97 -15.33 1.18 1.24
N GLY A 98 -15.33 0.08 0.50
CA GLY A 98 -15.32 -1.27 1.03
C GLY A 98 -13.97 -1.78 1.51
N ASP A 99 -12.89 -0.99 1.34
CA ASP A 99 -11.50 -1.39 1.61
C ASP A 99 -11.32 -2.02 3.00
N TYR A 100 -11.82 -1.37 4.03
CA TYR A 100 -11.65 -1.83 5.42
C TYR A 100 -12.29 -3.18 5.67
N GLY A 101 -13.53 -3.37 5.19
CA GLY A 101 -14.27 -4.65 5.29
C GLY A 101 -13.57 -5.76 4.52
N PHE A 102 -13.16 -5.46 3.29
CA PHE A 102 -12.47 -6.40 2.40
C PHE A 102 -11.16 -6.90 3.01
N TYR A 103 -10.26 -6.01 3.45
CA TYR A 103 -9.01 -6.41 4.08
C TYR A 103 -9.22 -7.16 5.41
N ASN A 104 -10.23 -6.79 6.19
CA ASN A 104 -10.57 -7.54 7.40
C ASN A 104 -11.04 -8.95 7.08
N ALA A 105 -11.79 -9.15 6.02
CA ALA A 105 -12.23 -10.46 5.59
C ALA A 105 -11.03 -11.35 5.21
N ILE A 106 -10.10 -10.85 4.40
CA ILE A 106 -8.85 -11.56 4.09
C ILE A 106 -8.11 -11.93 5.38
N ARG A 107 -7.96 -10.98 6.31
CA ARG A 107 -7.30 -11.23 7.61
C ARG A 107 -8.00 -12.28 8.46
N ALA A 108 -9.34 -12.29 8.45
CA ALA A 108 -10.10 -13.33 9.14
C ALA A 108 -9.75 -14.72 8.61
N VAL A 109 -9.75 -14.88 7.28
CA VAL A 109 -9.35 -16.13 6.61
C VAL A 109 -7.92 -16.51 6.95
N LEU A 110 -6.96 -15.58 6.85
CA LEU A 110 -5.55 -15.80 7.21
C LEU A 110 -5.36 -16.25 8.65
N ARG A 111 -6.28 -15.90 9.54
CA ARG A 111 -6.29 -16.31 10.96
C ARG A 111 -7.13 -17.55 11.24
N GLY A 112 -7.60 -18.23 10.20
CA GLY A 112 -8.43 -19.43 10.31
C GLY A 112 -9.83 -19.16 10.87
N LYS A 113 -10.35 -17.94 10.70
CA LYS A 113 -11.72 -17.59 11.12
C LYS A 113 -12.67 -17.68 9.95
N PRO A 114 -13.89 -18.22 10.15
CA PRO A 114 -14.88 -18.30 9.10
C PRO A 114 -15.45 -16.93 8.76
N LEU A 115 -15.85 -16.76 7.51
CA LEU A 115 -16.64 -15.62 7.06
C LEU A 115 -18.12 -15.98 7.17
N TYR A 116 -18.88 -15.19 7.92
CA TYR A 116 -20.30 -15.45 8.16
C TYR A 116 -21.23 -14.83 7.11
N GLN A 117 -20.76 -13.80 6.42
CA GLN A 117 -21.50 -13.15 5.34
C GLN A 117 -21.10 -13.78 4.01
N ASP A 118 -22.09 -14.02 3.12
CA ASP A 118 -21.83 -14.59 1.80
C ASP A 118 -21.19 -13.57 0.85
N VAL A 119 -21.45 -12.27 1.06
CA VAL A 119 -20.87 -11.16 0.30
C VAL A 119 -20.29 -10.13 1.26
N ILE A 120 -19.04 -9.75 1.09
CA ILE A 120 -18.36 -8.76 1.91
C ILE A 120 -17.75 -7.69 0.99
N SER A 121 -18.12 -6.42 1.21
CA SER A 121 -17.69 -5.30 0.36
C SER A 121 -17.94 -5.53 -1.14
N GLY A 122 -19.05 -6.21 -1.47
CA GLY A 122 -19.41 -6.55 -2.85
C GLY A 122 -18.69 -7.79 -3.43
N ILE A 123 -17.85 -8.47 -2.64
CA ILE A 123 -17.09 -9.65 -3.07
C ILE A 123 -17.70 -10.91 -2.44
N PRO A 124 -17.99 -11.98 -3.23
CA PRO A 124 -18.36 -13.29 -2.71
C PRO A 124 -17.27 -13.83 -1.76
N LYS A 125 -17.68 -14.49 -0.68
CA LYS A 125 -16.72 -15.02 0.30
C LYS A 125 -15.79 -16.06 -0.29
N GLU A 126 -16.24 -16.82 -1.29
CA GLU A 126 -15.46 -17.81 -2.01
C GLU A 126 -14.24 -17.17 -2.69
N ASP A 127 -14.44 -16.02 -3.33
CA ASP A 127 -13.37 -15.26 -3.99
C ASP A 127 -12.36 -14.72 -2.96
N ILE A 128 -12.83 -14.37 -1.76
CA ILE A 128 -11.96 -13.92 -0.66
C ILE A 128 -11.13 -15.09 -0.12
N TYR A 129 -11.72 -16.29 0.01
CA TYR A 129 -10.98 -17.49 0.40
C TYR A 129 -9.92 -17.85 -0.64
N GLU A 130 -10.28 -17.84 -1.93
CA GLU A 130 -9.35 -18.14 -3.03
C GLU A 130 -8.18 -17.13 -3.05
N LEU A 131 -8.50 -15.83 -2.95
CA LEU A 131 -7.49 -14.78 -2.91
C LEU A 131 -6.54 -14.94 -1.71
N ALA A 132 -7.08 -15.21 -0.52
CA ALA A 132 -6.27 -15.39 0.67
C ALA A 132 -5.31 -16.58 0.55
N GLU A 133 -5.76 -17.69 -0.03
CA GLU A 133 -4.91 -18.86 -0.29
C GLU A 133 -3.84 -18.57 -1.34
N GLU A 134 -4.18 -17.87 -2.41
CA GLU A 134 -3.21 -17.44 -3.43
C GLU A 134 -2.12 -16.56 -2.81
N MET A 135 -2.51 -15.60 -1.98
CA MET A 135 -1.56 -14.72 -1.29
C MET A 135 -0.68 -15.47 -0.27
N LYS A 136 -1.22 -16.48 0.43
CA LYS A 136 -0.45 -17.33 1.36
C LYS A 136 0.63 -18.15 0.67
N ASN A 137 0.37 -18.59 -0.54
CA ASN A 137 1.25 -19.46 -1.31
C ASN A 137 2.35 -18.70 -2.06
N ALA A 138 2.40 -17.39 -1.97
CA ALA A 138 3.49 -16.58 -2.55
C ALA A 138 4.84 -16.97 -1.93
N GLU A 139 5.90 -16.98 -2.72
CA GLU A 139 7.27 -17.04 -2.19
C GLU A 139 7.72 -15.67 -1.66
N PHE A 140 7.40 -14.62 -2.42
CA PHE A 140 7.72 -13.25 -2.08
C PHE A 140 6.67 -12.31 -2.68
N GLY A 141 5.70 -11.90 -1.87
CA GLY A 141 4.63 -11.01 -2.27
C GLY A 141 4.93 -9.53 -2.02
N VAL A 142 4.31 -8.68 -2.81
CA VAL A 142 4.30 -7.22 -2.59
C VAL A 142 2.90 -6.65 -2.74
N LEU A 143 2.51 -5.80 -1.80
CA LEU A 143 1.32 -4.98 -1.91
C LEU A 143 1.72 -3.53 -2.19
N PHE A 144 1.48 -3.08 -3.41
CA PHE A 144 1.56 -1.67 -3.77
C PHE A 144 0.21 -1.00 -3.53
N PHE A 145 0.19 0.08 -2.75
CA PHE A 145 -1.03 0.82 -2.52
C PHE A 145 -0.91 2.29 -2.97
N GLY A 146 -1.99 2.79 -3.51
CA GLY A 146 -2.06 4.16 -4.01
C GLY A 146 -2.97 5.06 -3.20
N LEU A 147 -3.25 6.22 -3.78
CA LEU A 147 -4.07 7.27 -3.20
C LEU A 147 -5.52 6.81 -2.93
N GLY A 148 -6.01 5.80 -3.65
CA GLY A 148 -7.33 5.25 -3.46
C GLY A 148 -7.58 4.78 -2.01
N LEU A 149 -6.57 4.21 -1.34
CA LEU A 149 -6.72 3.80 0.05
C LEU A 149 -6.79 4.98 1.04
N THR A 150 -6.13 6.09 0.72
CA THR A 150 -6.04 7.25 1.64
C THR A 150 -7.19 8.24 1.49
N HIS A 151 -7.84 8.25 0.33
CA HIS A 151 -8.90 9.21 -0.02
C HIS A 151 -10.31 8.64 0.04
N THR A 152 -10.49 7.50 0.70
CA THR A 152 -11.78 6.88 1.01
C THR A 152 -12.21 7.20 2.46
N LEU A 153 -13.42 6.85 2.84
CA LEU A 153 -14.01 7.23 4.14
C LEU A 153 -13.18 6.79 5.35
N SER A 154 -12.53 5.64 5.28
CA SER A 154 -11.76 5.11 6.41
C SER A 154 -10.32 5.62 6.51
N LYS A 155 -9.84 6.36 5.50
CA LYS A 155 -8.53 7.05 5.49
C LYS A 155 -7.38 6.21 6.08
N GLN A 156 -6.78 6.65 7.21
CA GLN A 156 -5.67 5.94 7.86
C GLN A 156 -6.01 4.51 8.28
N ARG A 157 -7.27 4.20 8.55
CA ARG A 157 -7.69 2.85 8.95
C ARG A 157 -7.55 1.83 7.82
N ASN A 158 -7.73 2.26 6.56
CA ASN A 158 -7.51 1.39 5.42
C ASN A 158 -6.05 0.98 5.30
N ILE A 159 -5.12 1.91 5.57
CA ILE A 159 -3.69 1.61 5.55
C ILE A 159 -3.30 0.75 6.75
N ASP A 160 -3.81 1.06 7.94
CA ASP A 160 -3.58 0.25 9.14
C ASP A 160 -4.03 -1.20 8.95
N ILE A 161 -5.22 -1.41 8.37
CA ILE A 161 -5.70 -2.77 8.10
C ILE A 161 -4.91 -3.47 7.01
N ALA A 162 -4.44 -2.75 5.98
CA ALA A 162 -3.57 -3.30 4.95
C ALA A 162 -2.20 -3.70 5.52
N ILE A 163 -1.60 -2.86 6.40
CA ILE A 163 -0.37 -3.20 7.14
C ILE A 163 -0.59 -4.49 7.94
N LYS A 164 -1.67 -4.58 8.70
CA LYS A 164 -2.00 -5.75 9.52
C LYS A 164 -2.26 -7.00 8.68
N MET A 165 -2.85 -6.86 7.49
CA MET A 165 -3.00 -7.96 6.56
C MET A 165 -1.64 -8.49 6.08
N VAL A 166 -0.74 -7.60 5.70
CA VAL A 166 0.62 -7.97 5.30
C VAL A 166 1.39 -8.60 6.47
N GLN A 167 1.22 -8.12 7.70
CA GLN A 167 1.78 -8.76 8.89
C GLN A 167 1.21 -10.17 9.11
N ASP A 168 -0.08 -10.38 8.87
CA ASP A 168 -0.68 -11.72 8.98
C ASP A 168 -0.17 -12.65 7.86
N LEU A 169 0.03 -12.16 6.64
CA LEU A 169 0.64 -12.90 5.52
C LEU A 169 2.09 -13.32 5.82
N ASN A 170 2.86 -12.47 6.51
CA ASN A 170 4.24 -12.77 6.91
C ASN A 170 4.39 -13.94 7.89
N LYS A 171 3.28 -14.52 8.37
CA LYS A 171 3.29 -15.80 9.10
C LYS A 171 3.39 -17.02 8.18
N TYR A 172 3.09 -16.86 6.91
CA TYR A 172 3.05 -17.91 5.91
C TYR A 172 4.16 -17.78 4.88
N SER A 173 4.35 -16.58 4.37
CA SER A 173 5.30 -16.27 3.30
C SER A 173 5.81 -14.84 3.46
N LYS A 174 6.82 -14.45 2.68
CA LYS A 174 7.40 -13.12 2.79
C LYS A 174 6.57 -12.09 2.01
N TRP A 175 6.05 -11.10 2.70
CA TRP A 175 5.29 -10.00 2.11
C TRP A 175 5.81 -8.63 2.53
N GLY A 176 5.80 -7.69 1.61
CA GLY A 176 6.05 -6.28 1.90
C GLY A 176 4.93 -5.38 1.40
N LEU A 177 4.91 -4.18 1.94
CA LEU A 177 3.95 -3.12 1.62
C LEU A 177 4.71 -1.89 1.13
N THR A 178 4.34 -1.35 -0.04
CA THR A 178 5.03 -0.18 -0.59
C THR A 178 4.02 0.85 -1.10
N PRO A 179 4.06 2.10 -0.59
CA PRO A 179 3.21 3.16 -1.08
C PRO A 179 3.65 3.64 -2.47
N MET A 180 2.67 3.81 -3.35
CA MET A 180 2.86 4.40 -4.68
C MET A 180 2.72 5.92 -4.57
N ARG A 181 3.82 6.63 -4.37
CA ARG A 181 3.87 8.08 -4.21
C ARG A 181 4.55 8.73 -5.41
N GLY A 182 3.93 9.76 -5.98
CA GLY A 182 4.33 10.31 -7.27
C GLY A 182 5.15 11.59 -7.24
N HIS A 183 5.23 12.32 -6.13
CA HIS A 183 5.83 13.65 -6.10
C HIS A 183 7.25 13.64 -5.53
N PHE A 184 8.22 14.10 -6.33
CA PHE A 184 9.60 14.53 -5.96
C PHE A 184 10.24 13.81 -4.77
N ASN A 185 10.23 12.48 -4.75
CA ASN A 185 10.80 11.70 -3.67
C ASN A 185 10.19 12.00 -2.26
N VAL A 186 8.89 12.25 -2.21
CA VAL A 186 8.15 12.46 -0.95
C VAL A 186 8.42 11.34 0.06
N ASN A 187 8.52 10.10 -0.41
CA ASN A 187 8.81 8.96 0.46
C ASN A 187 10.20 9.08 1.10
N GLY A 188 11.20 9.43 0.32
CA GLY A 188 12.57 9.64 0.83
C GLY A 188 12.63 10.79 1.83
N PHE A 189 11.95 11.91 1.55
CA PHE A 189 11.86 13.02 2.50
C PHE A 189 11.23 12.60 3.82
N ASN A 190 10.10 11.89 3.77
CA ASN A 190 9.40 11.45 4.99
C ASN A 190 10.23 10.49 5.83
N ILE A 191 10.94 9.55 5.18
CA ILE A 191 11.83 8.61 5.87
C ILE A 191 13.01 9.36 6.49
N PHE A 192 13.62 10.28 5.74
CA PHE A 192 14.72 11.10 6.23
C PHE A 192 14.30 11.95 7.44
N MET A 193 13.17 12.65 7.35
CA MET A 193 12.65 13.46 8.46
C MET A 193 12.31 12.61 9.69
N ALA A 194 11.70 11.44 9.50
CA ALA A 194 11.42 10.52 10.61
C ALA A 194 12.70 10.03 11.26
N PHE A 195 13.76 9.81 10.50
CA PHE A 195 15.08 9.43 10.99
C PHE A 195 15.76 10.56 11.79
N GLU A 196 15.73 11.79 11.27
CA GLU A 196 16.41 12.96 11.87
C GLU A 196 15.70 13.50 13.12
N CYS A 197 14.38 13.51 13.14
CA CYS A 197 13.63 14.19 14.21
C CYS A 197 12.46 13.39 14.79
N GLY A 198 12.21 12.18 14.31
CA GLY A 198 11.10 11.34 14.76
C GLY A 198 9.74 11.64 14.09
N PHE A 199 9.64 12.67 13.24
CA PHE A 199 8.40 13.10 12.60
C PHE A 199 8.56 13.19 11.11
N ALA A 200 7.59 12.69 10.34
CA ALA A 200 7.71 12.57 8.90
C ALA A 200 7.41 13.86 8.12
N PHE A 201 6.63 14.78 8.67
CA PHE A 201 6.18 16.05 8.05
C PHE A 201 5.49 16.94 9.09
N GLY A 202 5.14 18.18 8.73
CA GLY A 202 4.45 19.12 9.63
C GLY A 202 5.26 19.44 10.90
N VAL A 203 6.58 19.66 10.76
CA VAL A 203 7.48 19.82 11.89
C VAL A 203 7.82 21.30 12.09
N ASP A 204 7.53 21.82 13.26
CA ASP A 204 7.90 23.17 13.67
C ASP A 204 9.16 23.21 14.53
N TYR A 205 10.12 24.05 14.13
CA TYR A 205 11.37 24.32 14.83
C TYR A 205 11.45 25.72 15.47
N ALA A 206 10.31 26.40 15.60
CA ALA A 206 10.30 27.79 16.13
C ALA A 206 10.91 27.92 17.55
N ARG A 207 10.88 26.84 18.31
CA ARG A 207 11.45 26.81 19.68
C ARG A 207 12.85 26.19 19.78
N GLY A 208 13.52 25.95 18.64
CA GLY A 208 14.87 25.38 18.61
C GLY A 208 14.92 23.85 18.70
N TYR A 209 13.79 23.17 18.77
CA TYR A 209 13.67 21.70 18.75
C TYR A 209 12.45 21.29 17.92
N PRO A 210 12.44 20.05 17.35
CA PRO A 210 11.33 19.60 16.52
C PRO A 210 10.06 19.40 17.34
N ARG A 211 8.95 19.92 16.84
CA ARG A 211 7.60 19.71 17.37
C ARG A 211 6.68 19.24 16.27
N TYR A 212 5.93 18.20 16.52
CA TYR A 212 4.96 17.70 15.56
C TYR A 212 3.64 18.47 15.71
N MET A 213 3.36 19.33 14.74
CA MET A 213 2.26 20.27 14.79
C MET A 213 1.33 20.11 13.58
N MET A 214 0.99 18.85 13.25
CA MET A 214 0.03 18.56 12.21
C MET A 214 -1.33 19.21 12.51
N GLY A 215 -1.89 19.89 11.49
CA GLY A 215 -3.12 20.67 11.64
C GLY A 215 -2.88 22.12 12.11
N GLU A 216 -1.62 22.52 12.36
CA GLU A 216 -1.27 23.89 12.75
C GLU A 216 -0.14 24.46 11.88
N THR A 217 0.81 23.62 11.46
CA THR A 217 2.01 24.07 10.73
C THR A 217 2.24 23.28 9.44
N ASN A 218 1.24 22.64 8.90
CA ASN A 218 1.33 22.08 7.56
C ASN A 218 1.14 23.17 6.49
N THR A 219 1.52 22.88 5.27
CA THR A 219 1.51 23.86 4.17
C THR A 219 0.14 24.51 3.96
N ILE A 220 -0.96 23.77 4.12
CA ILE A 220 -2.31 24.32 3.95
C ILE A 220 -2.62 25.31 5.06
N ASP A 221 -2.34 24.96 6.32
CA ASP A 221 -2.64 25.79 7.48
C ASP A 221 -1.84 27.10 7.45
N LEU A 222 -0.64 27.09 6.86
CA LEU A 222 0.21 28.29 6.72
C LEU A 222 -0.20 29.20 5.56
N LEU A 223 -1.03 28.72 4.62
CA LEU A 223 -1.48 29.49 3.46
C LEU A 223 -2.87 30.12 3.65
N VAL A 224 -3.54 29.84 4.75
CA VAL A 224 -4.83 30.38 5.14
C VAL A 224 -4.63 31.46 6.22
#